data_403ed19a88ced9305f85564bffcbe51a
#
_entry.id   403ed19a88ced9305f85564bffcbe51a
#
_cell.length_a   1.000
_cell.length_b   1.000
_cell.length_c   1.000
_cell.angle_alpha   90.00
_cell.angle_beta   90.00
_cell.angle_gamma   90.00
#
_symmetry.space_group_name_H-M   'P 1'
#
loop_
_entity.id
_entity.type
_entity.pdbx_description
1 polymer ?
#
loop_
_entity_poly.entity_id
_entity_poly.type
_entity_poly.pdbx_seq_one_letter_code
_entity_poly.pdbx_strand_id
1 'polypeptide(L)'
;MYEVIFRRLGERNIKSWGCPDLLLIDGGKGQLSAAIKARDERGIKLPIISIAKREEEIIIHKTGSQIDVTRIEELQKSIHQDIVIHEDNDVYVVNLHPAQRNAGSHSKNLRGSAIDNDSSRDDFKKSSIATTDIVKLFQRIRDESHRFAVSYHTALKRQNQTKNQLEEIPGIGPKTRAKLLRKFGSVKK
;
A
#
# COMPACT_ATOMS: atom_id res chain seq x y z
N MET A 1 6.45 2.67 -11.19
CA MET A 1 5.06 2.92 -10.74
C MET A 1 4.18 3.46 -11.86
N TYR A 2 4.53 4.57 -12.50
CA TYR A 2 3.77 5.19 -13.60
C TYR A 2 3.25 4.17 -14.63
N GLU A 3 4.12 3.39 -15.24
CA GLU A 3 3.75 2.42 -16.29
C GLU A 3 2.75 1.35 -15.82
N VAL A 4 2.90 0.88 -14.57
CA VAL A 4 2.00 -0.12 -13.97
C VAL A 4 0.59 0.45 -13.85
N ILE A 5 0.46 1.65 -13.31
CA ILE A 5 -0.83 2.33 -13.12
C ILE A 5 -1.43 2.72 -14.47
N PHE A 6 -0.63 3.29 -15.38
CA PHE A 6 -1.08 3.64 -16.73
C PHE A 6 -1.65 2.45 -17.49
N ARG A 7 -1.00 1.28 -17.38
CA ARG A 7 -1.48 0.02 -17.98
C ARG A 7 -2.72 -0.51 -17.27
N ARG A 8 -2.76 -0.49 -15.92
CA ARG A 8 -3.91 -0.95 -15.14
C ARG A 8 -5.17 -0.16 -15.47
N LEU A 9 -5.04 1.15 -15.65
CA LEU A 9 -6.14 2.07 -15.98
C LEU A 9 -6.42 2.17 -17.48
N GLY A 10 -5.80 1.36 -18.32
CA GLY A 10 -6.12 1.26 -19.73
C GLY A 10 -7.49 0.63 -19.96
N GLU A 11 -8.19 1.03 -21.04
CA GLU A 11 -9.56 0.58 -21.35
C GLU A 11 -9.75 -0.93 -21.31
N ARG A 12 -8.79 -1.69 -21.85
CA ARG A 12 -8.84 -3.16 -21.86
C ARG A 12 -8.92 -3.71 -20.44
N ASN A 13 -8.10 -3.19 -19.53
CA ASN A 13 -8.04 -3.67 -18.15
C ASN A 13 -9.24 -3.20 -17.33
N ILE A 14 -9.74 -1.99 -17.60
CA ILE A 14 -10.98 -1.51 -16.97
C ILE A 14 -12.17 -2.33 -17.43
N LYS A 15 -12.27 -2.67 -18.71
CA LYS A 15 -13.34 -3.56 -19.22
C LYS A 15 -13.28 -4.95 -18.60
N SER A 16 -12.07 -5.50 -18.37
CA SER A 16 -11.91 -6.86 -17.84
C SER A 16 -12.04 -6.95 -16.32
N TRP A 17 -11.55 -5.96 -15.57
CA TRP A 17 -11.40 -6.01 -14.10
C TRP A 17 -12.18 -4.93 -13.36
N GLY A 18 -12.87 -4.07 -14.07
CA GLY A 18 -13.56 -2.91 -13.51
C GLY A 18 -12.61 -1.75 -13.17
N CYS A 19 -13.21 -0.58 -12.94
CA CYS A 19 -12.51 0.57 -12.36
C CYS A 19 -12.47 0.38 -10.84
N PRO A 20 -11.30 0.49 -10.19
CA PRO A 20 -11.24 0.44 -8.72
C PRO A 20 -11.84 1.71 -8.11
N ASP A 21 -12.31 1.64 -6.88
CA ASP A 21 -12.82 2.78 -6.11
C ASP A 21 -11.70 3.58 -5.45
N LEU A 22 -10.54 2.93 -5.18
CA LEU A 22 -9.36 3.51 -4.56
C LEU A 22 -8.10 2.81 -5.07
N LEU A 23 -7.04 3.57 -5.33
CA LEU A 23 -5.70 3.03 -5.51
C LEU A 23 -4.87 3.24 -4.25
N LEU A 24 -4.38 2.14 -3.71
CA LEU A 24 -3.43 2.11 -2.61
C LEU A 24 -2.04 1.77 -3.15
N ILE A 25 -1.09 2.68 -2.99
CA ILE A 25 0.27 2.56 -3.49
C ILE A 25 1.22 2.19 -2.34
N ASP A 26 1.93 1.06 -2.46
CA ASP A 26 3.03 0.73 -1.54
C ASP A 26 4.27 1.52 -1.95
N GLY A 27 4.49 2.66 -1.30
CA GLY A 27 5.62 3.53 -1.61
C GLY A 27 5.52 4.93 -1.03
N GLY A 28 6.57 5.72 -1.21
CA GLY A 28 6.64 7.10 -0.74
C GLY A 28 6.07 8.12 -1.74
N LYS A 29 6.32 9.40 -1.46
CA LYS A 29 5.81 10.55 -2.24
C LYS A 29 6.08 10.44 -3.75
N GLY A 30 7.27 9.95 -4.15
CA GLY A 30 7.63 9.82 -5.56
C GLY A 30 6.79 8.78 -6.30
N GLN A 31 6.46 7.64 -5.66
CA GLN A 31 5.57 6.65 -6.24
C GLN A 31 4.13 7.16 -6.32
N LEU A 32 3.67 7.89 -5.29
CA LEU A 32 2.36 8.54 -5.30
C LEU A 32 2.23 9.53 -6.46
N SER A 33 3.19 10.43 -6.63
CA SER A 33 3.20 11.41 -7.72
C SER A 33 3.20 10.76 -9.10
N ALA A 34 3.98 9.69 -9.27
CA ALA A 34 4.00 8.92 -10.52
C ALA A 34 2.66 8.23 -10.81
N ALA A 35 1.98 7.73 -9.77
CA ALA A 35 0.66 7.11 -9.90
C ALA A 35 -0.42 8.14 -10.25
N ILE A 36 -0.40 9.31 -9.61
CA ILE A 36 -1.29 10.44 -9.90
C ILE A 36 -1.14 10.88 -11.36
N LYS A 37 0.10 11.09 -11.82
CA LYS A 37 0.38 11.46 -13.22
C LYS A 37 -0.20 10.44 -14.19
N ALA A 38 0.01 9.14 -13.95
CA ALA A 38 -0.51 8.09 -14.82
C ALA A 38 -2.05 8.05 -14.89
N ARG A 39 -2.72 8.28 -13.76
CA ARG A 39 -4.18 8.37 -13.67
C ARG A 39 -4.72 9.58 -14.43
N ASP A 40 -4.09 10.75 -14.22
CA ASP A 40 -4.52 12.01 -14.83
C ASP A 40 -4.38 11.97 -16.35
N GLU A 41 -3.31 11.37 -16.88
CA GLU A 41 -3.14 11.15 -18.32
C GLU A 41 -4.19 10.17 -18.89
N ARG A 42 -4.79 9.32 -18.07
CA ARG A 42 -5.94 8.48 -18.45
C ARG A 42 -7.29 9.19 -18.35
N GLY A 43 -7.33 10.39 -17.80
CA GLY A 43 -8.56 11.18 -17.62
C GLY A 43 -9.54 10.54 -16.62
N ILE A 44 -9.06 9.68 -15.71
CA ILE A 44 -9.92 8.94 -14.78
C ILE A 44 -9.96 9.68 -13.43
N LYS A 45 -11.16 9.87 -12.90
CA LYS A 45 -11.36 10.38 -11.54
C LYS A 45 -11.34 9.21 -10.57
N LEU A 46 -10.25 9.07 -9.81
CA LEU A 46 -10.02 7.95 -8.92
C LEU A 46 -9.15 8.41 -7.75
N PRO A 47 -9.59 8.23 -6.49
CA PRO A 47 -8.77 8.53 -5.32
C PRO A 47 -7.50 7.66 -5.28
N ILE A 48 -6.38 8.29 -4.91
CA ILE A 48 -5.09 7.61 -4.77
C ILE A 48 -4.45 8.03 -3.45
N ILE A 49 -4.02 7.05 -2.67
CA ILE A 49 -3.19 7.25 -1.46
C ILE A 49 -1.98 6.35 -1.54
N SER A 50 -0.96 6.64 -0.72
CA SER A 50 0.17 5.74 -0.57
C SER A 50 0.49 5.43 0.89
N ILE A 51 1.17 4.31 1.11
CA ILE A 51 1.67 3.90 2.42
C ILE A 51 3.18 3.84 2.37
N ALA A 52 3.83 4.61 3.25
CA ALA A 52 5.29 4.57 3.40
C ALA A 52 5.72 3.45 4.36
N LYS A 53 6.73 2.67 3.94
CA LYS A 53 7.15 1.42 4.62
C LYS A 53 7.69 1.56 6.03
N ARG A 54 8.37 2.67 6.35
CA ARG A 54 9.14 2.75 7.60
C ARG A 54 8.27 2.95 8.84
N GLU A 55 7.16 3.70 8.72
CA GLU A 55 6.38 4.14 9.86
C GLU A 55 4.87 3.95 9.64
N GLU A 56 4.49 3.21 8.58
CA GLU A 56 3.10 2.97 8.20
C GLU A 56 2.30 4.27 8.05
N GLU A 57 2.98 5.30 7.53
CA GLU A 57 2.39 6.60 7.24
C GLU A 57 1.55 6.54 5.97
N ILE A 58 0.34 7.07 6.04
CA ILE A 58 -0.48 7.31 4.86
C ILE A 58 -0.10 8.67 4.28
N ILE A 59 0.22 8.70 3.00
CA ILE A 59 0.57 9.93 2.28
C ILE A 59 -0.57 10.25 1.32
N ILE A 60 -1.09 11.47 1.44
CA ILE A 60 -2.19 12.01 0.64
C ILE A 60 -1.70 13.28 -0.03
N HIS A 61 -1.73 13.35 -1.36
CA HIS A 61 -1.39 14.57 -2.09
C HIS A 61 -2.59 15.54 -2.02
N LYS A 62 -2.36 16.81 -1.65
CA LYS A 62 -3.41 17.82 -1.37
C LYS A 62 -4.42 17.96 -2.50
N THR A 63 -3.96 18.06 -3.73
CA THR A 63 -4.80 18.22 -4.91
C THR A 63 -4.92 16.94 -5.74
N GLY A 64 -3.81 16.21 -5.84
CA GLY A 64 -3.72 15.05 -6.74
C GLY A 64 -4.40 13.79 -6.23
N SER A 65 -4.53 13.59 -4.93
CA SER A 65 -5.17 12.37 -4.39
C SER A 65 -6.68 12.30 -4.60
N GLN A 66 -7.33 13.43 -4.95
CA GLN A 66 -8.80 13.53 -5.09
C GLN A 66 -9.56 13.05 -3.85
N ILE A 67 -9.03 13.40 -2.70
CA ILE A 67 -9.64 13.16 -1.39
C ILE A 67 -10.02 14.52 -0.82
N ASP A 68 -11.18 14.60 -0.20
CA ASP A 68 -11.63 15.81 0.47
C ASP A 68 -10.79 16.05 1.73
N VAL A 69 -9.92 17.05 1.64
CA VAL A 69 -8.96 17.38 2.68
C VAL A 69 -9.64 18.04 3.88
N THR A 70 -10.76 18.71 3.69
CA THR A 70 -11.51 19.35 4.78
C THR A 70 -11.96 18.32 5.81
N ARG A 71 -12.34 17.13 5.35
CA ARG A 71 -12.68 16.00 6.23
C ARG A 71 -11.48 15.47 7.01
N ILE A 72 -10.27 15.56 6.46
CA ILE A 72 -9.05 15.16 7.17
C ILE A 72 -8.77 16.12 8.32
N GLU A 73 -8.95 17.42 8.10
CA GLU A 73 -8.82 18.44 9.12
C GLU A 73 -9.90 18.34 10.21
N GLU A 74 -11.13 18.03 9.84
CA GLU A 74 -12.23 17.74 10.77
C GLU A 74 -11.92 16.48 11.60
N LEU A 75 -11.42 15.42 10.97
CA LEU A 75 -10.97 14.21 11.66
C LEU A 75 -9.84 14.53 12.63
N GLN A 76 -8.88 15.37 12.26
CA GLN A 76 -7.80 15.79 13.15
C GLN A 76 -8.31 16.51 14.42
N LYS A 77 -9.39 17.27 14.30
CA LYS A 77 -10.03 17.94 15.43
C LYS A 77 -10.89 17.00 16.31
N SER A 78 -11.44 15.95 15.72
CA SER A 78 -12.38 15.03 16.37
C SER A 78 -11.72 13.75 16.89
N ILE A 79 -10.58 13.33 16.36
CA ILE A 79 -9.88 12.11 16.79
C ILE A 79 -8.82 12.49 17.82
N HIS A 80 -9.04 12.06 19.05
CA HIS A 80 -8.10 12.24 20.15
C HIS A 80 -6.77 11.50 19.89
N GLN A 81 -5.68 12.24 19.98
CA GLN A 81 -4.27 11.89 20.28
C GLN A 81 -3.55 10.74 19.52
N ASP A 82 -4.25 9.79 18.90
CA ASP A 82 -3.62 8.61 18.29
C ASP A 82 -3.26 8.78 16.81
N ILE A 83 -3.73 9.84 16.16
CA ILE A 83 -3.43 10.15 14.77
C ILE A 83 -2.77 11.52 14.70
N VAL A 84 -1.56 11.57 14.18
CA VAL A 84 -0.85 12.80 13.92
C VAL A 84 -0.81 13.06 12.43
N ILE A 85 -1.34 14.21 12.02
CA ILE A 85 -1.30 14.66 10.64
C ILE A 85 -0.25 15.74 10.51
N HIS A 86 0.74 15.51 9.67
CA HIS A 86 1.75 16.50 9.31
C HIS A 86 1.50 17.00 7.91
N GLU A 87 1.58 18.29 7.74
CA GLU A 87 1.58 18.93 6.44
C GLU A 87 3.04 19.09 5.96
N ASP A 88 3.31 18.63 4.75
CA ASP A 88 4.64 18.72 4.15
C ASP A 88 4.48 19.06 2.66
N ASN A 89 4.74 20.33 2.33
CA ASN A 89 4.58 20.90 0.98
C ASN A 89 3.22 20.54 0.35
N ASP A 90 3.22 19.65 -0.63
CA ASP A 90 2.04 19.26 -1.41
C ASP A 90 1.32 18.03 -0.88
N VAL A 91 1.71 17.50 0.29
CA VAL A 91 1.14 16.28 0.84
C VAL A 91 0.77 16.44 2.31
N TYR A 92 -0.24 15.67 2.73
CA TYR A 92 -0.50 15.33 4.12
C TYR A 92 0.11 13.97 4.43
N VAL A 93 0.78 13.88 5.56
CA VAL A 93 1.33 12.64 6.09
C VAL A 93 0.57 12.31 7.36
N VAL A 94 -0.21 11.24 7.30
CA VAL A 94 -1.03 10.74 8.41
C VAL A 94 -0.30 9.61 9.09
N ASN A 95 0.14 9.84 10.33
CA ASN A 95 0.80 8.83 11.15
C ASN A 95 -0.22 8.18 12.08
N LEU A 96 -0.38 6.88 11.95
CA LEU A 96 -1.33 6.08 12.73
C LEU A 96 -0.72 5.53 14.04
N HIS A 97 0.59 5.74 14.28
CA HIS A 97 1.32 5.28 15.48
C HIS A 97 2.18 6.36 16.13
N PRO A 98 1.62 7.48 16.60
CA PRO A 98 2.43 8.56 17.16
C PRO A 98 3.14 8.21 18.49
N ALA A 99 2.62 7.25 19.23
CA ALA A 99 3.10 6.90 20.57
C ALA A 99 4.50 6.26 20.63
N GLN A 100 5.01 5.71 19.53
CA GLN A 100 6.32 5.03 19.52
C GLN A 100 7.52 5.96 19.27
N ARG A 101 7.29 7.20 18.80
CA ARG A 101 8.40 8.15 18.50
C ARG A 101 9.02 8.83 19.72
N ASN A 102 8.33 8.86 20.87
CA ASN A 102 8.80 9.61 22.06
C ASN A 102 9.60 8.77 23.07
N ALA A 103 9.91 7.52 22.77
CA ALA A 103 10.72 6.67 23.68
C ALA A 103 12.23 6.97 23.62
N GLY A 104 12.71 7.90 22.77
CA GLY A 104 14.13 8.14 22.50
C GLY A 104 14.70 9.49 22.88
N SER A 105 13.94 10.49 23.38
CA SER A 105 14.55 11.73 23.83
C SER A 105 13.72 12.48 24.87
N HIS A 106 14.31 12.65 26.05
CA HIS A 106 13.89 13.46 27.18
C HIS A 106 12.84 12.89 28.15
N SER A 107 13.31 11.98 28.97
CA SER A 107 12.78 11.85 30.34
C SER A 107 13.23 13.08 31.18
N LYS A 108 12.31 13.98 31.50
CA LYS A 108 12.37 14.75 32.77
C LYS A 108 10.96 15.21 33.18
N ASN A 109 10.47 14.58 34.25
CA ASN A 109 9.59 15.10 35.30
C ASN A 109 8.37 15.95 34.91
N LEU A 110 7.19 15.40 35.07
CA LEU A 110 6.10 16.09 35.76
C LEU A 110 5.20 15.05 36.46
N ARG A 111 5.39 14.96 37.79
CA ARG A 111 4.36 14.42 38.71
C ARG A 111 3.30 15.50 38.85
N GLY A 112 2.04 15.16 38.68
CA GLY A 112 0.95 16.09 38.98
C GLY A 112 -0.42 15.48 38.70
N SER A 113 -1.07 15.04 39.78
CA SER A 113 -2.51 14.98 40.08
C SER A 113 -3.43 14.19 39.15
N ALA A 114 -3.91 13.10 39.73
CA ALA A 114 -5.11 12.37 39.35
C ALA A 114 -6.35 13.28 39.43
N ILE A 115 -7.14 13.30 38.35
CA ILE A 115 -8.56 13.67 38.38
C ILE A 115 -9.30 12.54 37.69
N ASP A 116 -10.07 11.81 38.48
CA ASP A 116 -10.98 10.76 38.04
C ASP A 116 -12.10 11.36 37.19
N ASN A 117 -12.21 10.92 35.94
CA ASN A 117 -13.46 11.00 35.16
C ASN A 117 -13.61 9.72 34.36
N ASP A 118 -14.48 8.86 34.84
CA ASP A 118 -14.73 7.50 34.38
C ASP A 118 -15.41 7.41 33.00
N SER A 119 -16.03 8.46 32.50
CA SER A 119 -16.67 8.50 31.18
C SER A 119 -15.71 8.68 30.00
N SER A 120 -14.51 9.22 30.25
CA SER A 120 -13.49 9.44 29.19
C SER A 120 -12.72 8.15 28.81
N ARG A 121 -12.78 7.12 29.65
CA ARG A 121 -12.01 5.87 29.46
C ARG A 121 -12.63 4.95 28.41
N ASP A 122 -13.95 4.94 28.27
CA ASP A 122 -14.63 4.07 27.31
C ASP A 122 -14.55 4.61 25.87
N ASP A 123 -14.61 5.91 25.70
CA ASP A 123 -14.42 6.56 24.41
C ASP A 123 -12.96 6.47 23.93
N PHE A 124 -12.00 6.57 24.87
CA PHE A 124 -10.59 6.39 24.58
C PHE A 124 -10.25 4.96 24.15
N LYS A 125 -10.83 3.95 24.81
CA LYS A 125 -10.66 2.54 24.40
C LYS A 125 -11.25 2.25 23.03
N LYS A 126 -12.44 2.79 22.70
CA LYS A 126 -13.06 2.61 21.39
C LYS A 126 -12.25 3.25 20.26
N SER A 127 -11.72 4.47 20.46
CA SER A 127 -10.91 5.16 19.48
C SER A 127 -9.59 4.45 19.23
N SER A 128 -8.91 4.01 20.28
CA SER A 128 -7.65 3.25 20.20
C SER A 128 -7.82 1.90 19.48
N ILE A 129 -8.94 1.19 19.72
CA ILE A 129 -9.25 -0.06 19.05
C ILE A 129 -9.45 0.17 17.54
N ALA A 130 -10.22 1.20 17.16
CA ALA A 130 -10.50 1.51 15.75
C ALA A 130 -9.22 1.85 14.97
N THR A 131 -8.33 2.66 15.55
CA THR A 131 -7.03 3.01 14.94
C THR A 131 -6.15 1.78 14.76
N THR A 132 -6.08 0.90 15.77
CA THR A 132 -5.31 -0.35 15.71
C THR A 132 -5.84 -1.27 14.61
N ASP A 133 -7.14 -1.36 14.42
CA ASP A 133 -7.75 -2.21 13.39
C ASP A 133 -7.51 -1.67 11.98
N ILE A 134 -7.53 -0.37 11.80
CA ILE A 134 -7.16 0.29 10.54
C ILE A 134 -5.70 -0.01 10.19
N VAL A 135 -4.79 0.13 11.14
CA VAL A 135 -3.36 -0.19 10.95
C VAL A 135 -3.19 -1.65 10.55
N LYS A 136 -3.81 -2.58 11.28
CA LYS A 136 -3.77 -4.02 10.94
C LYS A 136 -4.33 -4.30 9.54
N LEU A 137 -5.37 -3.59 9.13
CA LEU A 137 -5.93 -3.71 7.79
C LEU A 137 -4.91 -3.32 6.72
N PHE A 138 -4.25 -2.17 6.88
CA PHE A 138 -3.21 -1.72 5.95
C PHE A 138 -2.00 -2.66 5.92
N GLN A 139 -1.57 -3.15 7.06
CA GLN A 139 -0.52 -4.18 7.15
C GLN A 139 -0.89 -5.43 6.36
N ARG A 140 -2.09 -5.96 6.55
CA ARG A 140 -2.58 -7.14 5.80
C ARG A 140 -2.64 -6.90 4.30
N ILE A 141 -3.14 -5.74 3.86
CA ILE A 141 -3.22 -5.38 2.44
C ILE A 141 -1.80 -5.35 1.84
N ARG A 142 -0.85 -4.72 2.53
CA ARG A 142 0.55 -4.64 2.10
C ARG A 142 1.20 -6.02 2.03
N ASP A 143 1.08 -6.80 3.08
CA ASP A 143 1.69 -8.13 3.18
C ASP A 143 1.14 -9.07 2.09
N GLU A 144 -0.17 -9.02 1.84
CA GLU A 144 -0.81 -9.82 0.79
C GLU A 144 -0.38 -9.37 -0.61
N SER A 145 -0.29 -8.06 -0.85
CA SER A 145 0.21 -7.51 -2.11
C SER A 145 1.66 -7.91 -2.36
N HIS A 146 2.50 -7.86 -1.33
CA HIS A 146 3.90 -8.29 -1.41
C HIS A 146 4.00 -9.81 -1.65
N ARG A 147 3.23 -10.61 -0.94
CA ARG A 147 3.16 -12.06 -1.13
C ARG A 147 2.76 -12.42 -2.56
N PHE A 148 1.75 -11.74 -3.10
CA PHE A 148 1.31 -11.93 -4.49
C PHE A 148 2.42 -11.57 -5.47
N ALA A 149 3.07 -10.43 -5.32
CA ALA A 149 4.16 -9.99 -6.19
C ALA A 149 5.33 -10.98 -6.19
N VAL A 150 5.77 -11.45 -5.01
CA VAL A 150 6.85 -12.43 -4.87
C VAL A 150 6.48 -13.77 -5.51
N SER A 151 5.27 -14.27 -5.29
CA SER A 151 4.80 -15.53 -5.87
C SER A 151 4.74 -15.46 -7.40
N TYR A 152 4.25 -14.35 -7.95
CA TYR A 152 4.19 -14.10 -9.39
C TYR A 152 5.60 -14.04 -10.02
N HIS A 153 6.52 -13.28 -9.43
CA HIS A 153 7.91 -13.21 -9.89
C HIS A 153 8.62 -14.57 -9.85
N THR A 154 8.37 -15.36 -8.81
CA THR A 154 8.93 -16.70 -8.69
C THR A 154 8.40 -17.64 -9.77
N ALA A 155 7.11 -17.58 -10.06
CA ALA A 155 6.48 -18.36 -11.13
C ALA A 155 7.07 -17.98 -12.50
N LEU A 156 7.18 -16.68 -12.80
CA LEU A 156 7.80 -16.19 -14.04
C LEU A 156 9.28 -16.60 -14.18
N LYS A 157 10.07 -16.49 -13.09
CA LYS A 157 11.47 -16.95 -13.09
C LYS A 157 11.57 -18.44 -13.41
N ARG A 158 10.77 -19.28 -12.77
CA ARG A 158 10.73 -20.74 -13.04
C ARG A 158 10.37 -21.02 -14.49
N GLN A 159 9.34 -20.33 -15.00
CA GLN A 159 8.90 -20.50 -16.39
C GLN A 159 10.01 -20.11 -17.40
N ASN A 160 10.69 -19.00 -17.16
CA ASN A 160 11.77 -18.52 -18.02
C ASN A 160 13.02 -19.40 -17.93
N GLN A 161 13.42 -19.87 -16.73
CA GLN A 161 14.55 -20.79 -16.56
C GLN A 161 14.31 -22.12 -17.30
N THR A 162 13.10 -22.66 -17.18
CA THR A 162 12.73 -23.91 -17.92
C THR A 162 12.70 -23.66 -19.42
N LYS A 163 12.34 -22.45 -19.84
CA LYS A 163 12.31 -22.04 -21.23
C LYS A 163 13.70 -22.07 -21.86
N ASN A 164 14.69 -21.52 -21.17
CA ASN A 164 16.06 -21.43 -21.69
C ASN A 164 16.73 -22.79 -21.77
N GLN A 165 16.61 -23.65 -20.75
CA GLN A 165 17.31 -24.94 -20.71
C GLN A 165 16.84 -25.94 -21.78
N LEU A 166 15.57 -25.97 -22.13
CA LEU A 166 15.05 -26.88 -23.15
C LEU A 166 15.16 -26.30 -24.56
N GLU A 167 15.16 -25.00 -24.73
CA GLU A 167 15.27 -24.33 -26.03
C GLU A 167 16.73 -24.27 -26.53
N GLU A 168 17.73 -24.51 -25.67
CA GLU A 168 19.13 -24.66 -26.05
C GLU A 168 19.43 -25.97 -26.79
N ILE A 169 18.52 -26.94 -26.74
CA ILE A 169 18.68 -28.24 -27.42
C ILE A 169 18.14 -28.13 -28.84
N PRO A 170 19.00 -28.37 -29.87
CA PRO A 170 18.58 -28.31 -31.26
C PRO A 170 17.39 -29.26 -31.52
N GLY A 171 16.31 -28.76 -32.13
CA GLY A 171 15.09 -29.50 -32.43
C GLY A 171 14.00 -29.48 -31.36
N ILE A 172 14.24 -28.89 -30.22
CA ILE A 172 13.19 -28.68 -29.20
C ILE A 172 12.57 -27.31 -29.34
N GLY A 173 11.47 -27.23 -30.07
CA GLY A 173 10.65 -26.02 -30.17
C GLY A 173 9.61 -25.93 -29.06
N PRO A 174 8.84 -24.80 -28.98
CA PRO A 174 7.86 -24.55 -27.92
C PRO A 174 6.81 -25.66 -27.76
N LYS A 175 6.38 -26.30 -28.85
CA LYS A 175 5.40 -27.39 -28.81
C LYS A 175 6.00 -28.67 -28.21
N THR A 176 7.23 -29.01 -28.55
CA THR A 176 7.93 -30.20 -28.01
C THR A 176 8.22 -30.00 -26.53
N ARG A 177 8.69 -28.79 -26.14
CA ARG A 177 8.88 -28.40 -24.74
C ARG A 177 7.60 -28.54 -23.90
N ALA A 178 6.46 -28.07 -24.40
CA ALA A 178 5.19 -28.18 -23.69
C ALA A 178 4.79 -29.62 -23.44
N LYS A 179 5.03 -30.53 -24.43
CA LYS A 179 4.80 -31.97 -24.29
C LYS A 179 5.72 -32.62 -23.27
N LEU A 180 7.02 -32.24 -23.27
CA LEU A 180 7.99 -32.75 -22.31
C LEU A 180 7.65 -32.35 -20.89
N LEU A 181 7.34 -31.08 -20.68
CA LEU A 181 6.96 -30.55 -19.33
C LEU A 181 5.65 -31.19 -18.83
N ARG A 182 4.68 -31.45 -19.73
CA ARG A 182 3.44 -32.11 -19.34
C ARG A 182 3.69 -33.56 -18.93
N LYS A 183 4.63 -34.24 -19.59
CA LYS A 183 4.91 -35.66 -19.32
C LYS A 183 5.82 -35.89 -18.12
N PHE A 184 6.80 -35.04 -17.93
CA PHE A 184 7.86 -35.23 -16.93
C PHE A 184 7.81 -34.22 -15.74
N GLY A 185 6.94 -33.22 -15.80
CA GLY A 185 6.67 -32.27 -14.73
C GLY A 185 7.73 -31.19 -14.53
N SER A 186 9.00 -31.50 -14.60
CA SER A 186 10.10 -30.55 -14.41
C SER A 186 11.39 -30.98 -15.12
N VAL A 187 12.28 -30.03 -15.40
CA VAL A 187 13.60 -30.30 -16.01
C VAL A 187 14.63 -30.74 -14.95
N LYS A 188 14.35 -30.49 -13.68
CA LYS A 188 15.18 -30.97 -12.57
C LYS A 188 14.55 -32.22 -11.97
N LYS A 189 15.27 -33.29 -12.06
CA LYS A 189 15.12 -34.45 -11.21
C LYS A 189 16.18 -34.39 -10.14
#